data_0957a3f7c6f5cfd3825a80b526b308ef
#
_entry.id   0957a3f7c6f5cfd3825a80b526b308ef
#
_cell.length_a   1.000
_cell.length_b   1.000
_cell.length_c   1.000
_cell.angle_alpha   90.00
_cell.angle_beta   90.00
_cell.angle_gamma   90.00
#
_symmetry.space_group_name_H-M   'P 1'
#
loop_
_entity.id
_entity.type
_entity.pdbx_description
1 polymer ?
#
loop_
_entity_poly.entity_id
_entity_poly.type
_entity_poly.pdbx_seq_one_letter_code
_entity_poly.pdbx_strand_id
1 'polypeptide(L)'
;GIAHADVGNVSEETKEKYYTVNTDLAVEVAKKAKNENVKEFIFMSSMIVYGESAPYGEKKVIVEHTVPLPANFYGDSKLQADVAVRELADDAFKVIVLRPPMIYGKGSKGNYPILAKLAKKLPLFPKVKNERSMLYIENLCECLCQIMLVKEIEQDATVLIPQNAEWTNTSKMVKKISEANGRNIAMVKAMWPILVLAGKVPGKISSL
;
A
#
# COMPACT_ATOMS: atom_id res chain seq x y z
N GLY A 1 -4.66 -3.85 -12.15
CA GLY A 1 -3.21 -3.95 -11.96
C GLY A 1 -2.81 -5.19 -11.17
N ILE A 2 -1.60 -5.67 -11.35
CA ILE A 2 -1.03 -6.77 -10.58
C ILE A 2 -0.53 -6.17 -9.25
N ALA A 3 -1.10 -6.63 -8.14
CA ALA A 3 -0.64 -6.30 -6.79
C ALA A 3 0.00 -7.55 -6.20
N HIS A 4 1.16 -7.48 -5.67
CA HIS A 4 2.01 -8.52 -5.09
C HIS A 4 2.84 -9.31 -6.08
N ALA A 5 4.10 -8.97 -6.02
CA ALA A 5 5.15 -9.86 -6.41
C ALA A 5 5.85 -10.41 -5.18
N ASP A 6 6.21 -11.68 -5.23
CA ASP A 6 7.43 -12.12 -4.60
C ASP A 6 8.58 -11.44 -5.37
N VAL A 7 8.99 -10.27 -4.92
CA VAL A 7 9.95 -9.40 -5.63
C VAL A 7 11.38 -9.98 -5.60
N GLY A 8 11.59 -11.08 -4.87
CA GLY A 8 12.91 -11.63 -4.60
C GLY A 8 13.53 -12.51 -5.71
N ASN A 9 12.74 -13.19 -6.53
CA ASN A 9 13.23 -14.07 -7.61
C ASN A 9 12.24 -14.09 -8.78
N VAL A 10 12.17 -12.98 -9.50
CA VAL A 10 11.22 -12.83 -10.60
C VAL A 10 11.96 -12.85 -11.92
N SER A 11 11.49 -13.65 -12.88
CA SER A 11 12.03 -13.67 -14.23
C SER A 11 11.80 -12.32 -14.94
N GLU A 12 12.62 -12.01 -15.94
CA GLU A 12 12.46 -10.80 -16.75
C GLU A 12 11.07 -10.74 -17.40
N GLU A 13 10.54 -11.87 -17.89
CA GLU A 13 9.18 -11.98 -18.43
C GLU A 13 8.12 -11.56 -17.40
N THR A 14 8.29 -11.93 -16.13
CA THR A 14 7.37 -11.53 -15.06
C THR A 14 7.48 -10.03 -14.78
N LYS A 15 8.67 -9.44 -14.81
CA LYS A 15 8.86 -7.99 -14.66
C LYS A 15 8.18 -7.23 -15.81
N GLU A 16 8.39 -7.64 -17.04
CA GLU A 16 7.76 -7.06 -18.22
C GLU A 16 6.22 -7.06 -18.10
N LYS A 17 5.65 -8.17 -17.62
CA LYS A 17 4.22 -8.29 -17.37
C LYS A 17 3.71 -7.26 -16.34
N TYR A 18 4.54 -6.87 -15.35
CA TYR A 18 4.18 -5.80 -14.42
C TYR A 18 4.08 -4.44 -15.14
N TYR A 19 5.01 -4.10 -16.01
CA TYR A 19 4.95 -2.86 -16.78
C TYR A 19 3.76 -2.88 -17.73
N THR A 20 3.58 -3.95 -18.50
CA THR A 20 2.44 -4.09 -19.41
C THR A 20 1.09 -3.92 -18.71
N VAL A 21 0.91 -4.55 -17.53
CA VAL A 21 -0.40 -4.52 -16.84
C VAL A 21 -0.56 -3.29 -15.94
N ASN A 22 0.50 -2.88 -15.23
CA ASN A 22 0.38 -1.77 -14.29
C ASN A 22 0.57 -0.41 -14.94
N THR A 23 1.40 -0.33 -15.99
CA THR A 23 1.71 0.93 -16.67
C THR A 23 0.91 1.05 -17.96
N ASP A 24 1.22 0.23 -18.97
CA ASP A 24 0.69 0.42 -20.33
C ASP A 24 -0.83 0.32 -20.36
N LEU A 25 -1.39 -0.76 -19.82
CA LEU A 25 -2.84 -0.93 -19.76
C LEU A 25 -3.53 0.18 -18.96
N ALA A 26 -2.94 0.66 -17.86
CA ALA A 26 -3.53 1.75 -17.10
C ALA A 26 -3.58 3.04 -17.88
N VAL A 27 -2.52 3.36 -18.62
CA VAL A 27 -2.45 4.54 -19.49
C VAL A 27 -3.41 4.42 -20.67
N GLU A 28 -3.50 3.25 -21.30
CA GLU A 28 -4.47 3.01 -22.39
C GLU A 28 -5.92 3.18 -21.92
N VAL A 29 -6.27 2.64 -20.76
CA VAL A 29 -7.60 2.80 -20.16
C VAL A 29 -7.90 4.27 -19.86
N ALA A 30 -6.93 5.01 -19.31
CA ALA A 30 -7.09 6.44 -19.04
C ALA A 30 -7.27 7.25 -20.33
N LYS A 31 -6.47 6.99 -21.37
CA LYS A 31 -6.61 7.61 -22.70
C LYS A 31 -7.99 7.33 -23.31
N LYS A 32 -8.43 6.07 -23.23
CA LYS A 32 -9.76 5.72 -23.73
C LYS A 32 -10.86 6.43 -22.95
N ALA A 33 -10.78 6.47 -21.62
CA ALA A 33 -11.75 7.20 -20.81
C ALA A 33 -11.82 8.68 -21.19
N LYS A 34 -10.67 9.34 -21.39
CA LYS A 34 -10.60 10.71 -21.86
C LYS A 34 -11.27 10.89 -23.22
N ASN A 35 -10.97 10.02 -24.17
CA ASN A 35 -11.56 10.06 -25.53
C ASN A 35 -13.08 9.83 -25.54
N GLU A 36 -13.60 9.10 -24.56
CA GLU A 36 -15.05 8.88 -24.38
C GLU A 36 -15.71 9.97 -23.52
N ASN A 37 -15.03 11.09 -23.29
CA ASN A 37 -15.50 12.25 -22.53
C ASN A 37 -15.86 11.93 -21.06
N VAL A 38 -15.19 10.95 -20.44
CA VAL A 38 -15.25 10.75 -19.01
C VAL A 38 -14.67 11.99 -18.33
N LYS A 39 -15.33 12.50 -17.30
CA LYS A 39 -14.95 13.76 -16.64
C LYS A 39 -13.91 13.57 -15.55
N GLU A 40 -13.93 12.40 -14.90
CA GLU A 40 -13.11 12.10 -13.75
C GLU A 40 -12.53 10.69 -13.83
N PHE A 41 -11.25 10.54 -13.57
CA PHE A 41 -10.54 9.27 -13.58
C PHE A 41 -9.80 9.06 -12.28
N ILE A 42 -10.20 8.03 -11.52
CA ILE A 42 -9.56 7.68 -10.26
C ILE A 42 -8.58 6.54 -10.49
N PHE A 43 -7.29 6.79 -10.24
CA PHE A 43 -6.23 5.81 -10.40
C PHE A 43 -5.73 5.28 -9.04
N MET A 44 -5.78 3.96 -8.87
CA MET A 44 -5.25 3.29 -7.68
C MET A 44 -3.75 3.03 -7.84
N SER A 45 -2.93 3.95 -7.36
CA SER A 45 -1.48 3.80 -7.17
C SER A 45 -1.19 3.09 -5.83
N SER A 46 -0.09 3.36 -5.18
CA SER A 46 0.28 2.78 -3.88
C SER A 46 1.39 3.58 -3.20
N MET A 47 1.48 3.53 -1.89
CA MET A 47 2.62 4.04 -1.11
C MET A 47 3.97 3.39 -1.49
N ILE A 48 3.96 2.24 -2.18
CA ILE A 48 5.18 1.56 -2.67
C ILE A 48 6.02 2.44 -3.60
N VAL A 49 5.41 3.44 -4.24
CA VAL A 49 6.10 4.41 -5.10
C VAL A 49 7.14 5.25 -4.33
N TYR A 50 7.01 5.34 -3.02
CA TYR A 50 7.98 6.01 -2.16
C TYR A 50 9.14 5.11 -1.68
N GLY A 51 9.21 3.87 -2.18
CA GLY A 51 10.25 2.92 -1.84
C GLY A 51 9.98 2.15 -0.54
N GLU A 52 11.03 1.56 0.01
CA GLU A 52 10.93 0.73 1.19
C GLU A 52 10.69 1.52 2.48
N SER A 53 10.20 0.81 3.50
CA SER A 53 10.11 1.34 4.86
C SER A 53 11.51 1.69 5.38
N ALA A 54 11.58 2.61 6.33
CA ALA A 54 12.84 2.92 7.00
C ALA A 54 13.42 1.67 7.69
N PRO A 55 14.75 1.56 7.76
CA PRO A 55 15.41 0.56 8.59
C PRO A 55 14.94 0.64 10.05
N TYR A 56 15.15 -0.46 10.77
CA TYR A 56 14.75 -0.49 12.18
C TYR A 56 15.47 0.60 13.00
N GLY A 57 14.67 1.35 13.75
CA GLY A 57 15.15 2.46 14.58
C GLY A 57 15.14 3.82 13.88
N GLU A 58 14.93 3.84 12.58
CA GLU A 58 14.78 5.04 11.80
C GLU A 58 13.32 5.38 11.53
N LYS A 59 13.05 6.65 11.22
CA LYS A 59 11.72 7.12 10.82
C LYS A 59 11.74 7.59 9.38
N LYS A 60 10.76 7.16 8.61
CA LYS A 60 10.46 7.70 7.28
C LYS A 60 9.02 8.20 7.29
N VAL A 61 8.88 9.50 7.21
CA VAL A 61 7.57 10.15 7.13
C VAL A 61 7.38 10.64 5.70
N ILE A 62 6.28 10.23 5.09
CA ILE A 62 5.88 10.70 3.76
C ILE A 62 5.01 11.94 3.97
N VAL A 63 5.42 13.03 3.36
CA VAL A 63 4.72 14.32 3.35
C VAL A 63 4.42 14.73 1.92
N GLU A 64 3.65 15.78 1.73
CA GLU A 64 3.20 16.27 0.42
C GLU A 64 4.35 16.41 -0.59
N HIS A 65 5.48 16.95 -0.17
CA HIS A 65 6.64 17.19 -1.05
C HIS A 65 7.63 16.03 -1.12
N THR A 66 7.30 14.88 -0.53
CA THR A 66 8.17 13.70 -0.63
C THR A 66 8.25 13.21 -2.06
N VAL A 67 9.45 13.19 -2.61
CA VAL A 67 9.68 12.69 -3.97
C VAL A 67 9.56 11.18 -3.99
N PRO A 68 8.72 10.60 -4.87
CA PRO A 68 8.66 9.16 -5.08
C PRO A 68 10.01 8.60 -5.54
N LEU A 69 10.46 7.53 -4.90
CA LEU A 69 11.68 6.80 -5.22
C LEU A 69 11.45 5.30 -5.01
N PRO A 70 10.87 4.60 -5.99
CA PRO A 70 10.54 3.19 -5.88
C PRO A 70 11.79 2.34 -5.74
N ALA A 71 11.74 1.32 -4.88
CA ALA A 71 12.88 0.45 -4.60
C ALA A 71 12.92 -0.81 -5.49
N ASN A 72 11.88 -1.06 -6.28
CA ASN A 72 11.76 -2.26 -7.09
C ASN A 72 10.84 -2.02 -8.31
N PHE A 73 10.87 -2.97 -9.24
CA PHE A 73 10.09 -2.90 -10.49
C PHE A 73 8.57 -2.77 -10.28
N TYR A 74 8.02 -3.32 -9.19
CA TYR A 74 6.60 -3.16 -8.88
C TYR A 74 6.27 -1.70 -8.51
N GLY A 75 7.06 -1.12 -7.61
CA GLY A 75 6.92 0.29 -7.26
C GLY A 75 7.16 1.21 -8.46
N ASP A 76 8.15 0.88 -9.28
CA ASP A 76 8.48 1.62 -10.48
C ASP A 76 7.36 1.56 -11.52
N SER A 77 6.82 0.38 -11.83
CA SER A 77 5.69 0.25 -12.75
C SER A 77 4.45 1.03 -12.30
N LYS A 78 4.21 1.07 -10.98
CA LYS A 78 3.13 1.89 -10.40
C LYS A 78 3.40 3.38 -10.52
N LEU A 79 4.65 3.82 -10.31
CA LEU A 79 5.03 5.22 -10.42
C LEU A 79 4.95 5.70 -11.87
N GLN A 80 5.41 4.93 -12.84
CA GLN A 80 5.31 5.27 -14.25
C GLN A 80 3.86 5.47 -14.69
N ALA A 81 2.95 4.56 -14.28
CA ALA A 81 1.52 4.72 -14.52
C ALA A 81 0.94 5.98 -13.85
N ASP A 82 1.30 6.21 -12.58
CA ASP A 82 0.85 7.35 -11.79
C ASP A 82 1.22 8.68 -12.45
N VAL A 83 2.46 8.80 -12.92
CA VAL A 83 2.93 9.99 -13.66
C VAL A 83 2.20 10.12 -14.99
N ALA A 84 2.22 9.08 -15.82
CA ALA A 84 1.65 9.13 -17.18
C ALA A 84 0.13 9.38 -17.18
N VAL A 85 -0.60 8.84 -16.21
CA VAL A 85 -2.04 9.09 -16.09
C VAL A 85 -2.32 10.54 -15.66
N ARG A 86 -1.51 11.12 -14.75
CA ARG A 86 -1.65 12.53 -14.36
C ARG A 86 -1.34 13.49 -15.51
N GLU A 87 -0.40 13.16 -16.39
CA GLU A 87 -0.08 13.95 -17.58
C GLU A 87 -1.24 14.02 -18.59
N LEU A 88 -2.22 13.14 -18.51
CA LEU A 88 -3.43 13.20 -19.34
C LEU A 88 -4.48 14.18 -18.81
N ALA A 89 -4.33 14.67 -17.58
CA ALA A 89 -5.29 15.56 -16.98
C ALA A 89 -5.35 16.92 -17.66
N ASP A 90 -6.55 17.48 -17.74
CA ASP A 90 -6.82 18.83 -18.22
C ASP A 90 -8.17 19.34 -17.66
N ASP A 91 -8.62 20.49 -18.12
CA ASP A 91 -9.89 21.09 -17.68
C ASP A 91 -11.11 20.18 -17.89
N ALA A 92 -11.09 19.32 -18.90
CA ALA A 92 -12.20 18.43 -19.26
C ALA A 92 -12.07 17.01 -18.69
N PHE A 93 -10.86 16.63 -18.22
CA PHE A 93 -10.54 15.29 -17.71
C PHE A 93 -9.73 15.39 -16.41
N LYS A 94 -10.40 15.34 -15.29
CA LYS A 94 -9.77 15.39 -13.98
C LYS A 94 -9.21 14.03 -13.58
N VAL A 95 -7.99 14.01 -13.01
CA VAL A 95 -7.32 12.79 -12.59
C VAL A 95 -7.05 12.82 -11.10
N ILE A 96 -7.52 11.81 -10.39
CA ILE A 96 -7.26 11.62 -8.95
C ILE A 96 -6.46 10.36 -8.75
N VAL A 97 -5.26 10.51 -8.23
CA VAL A 97 -4.38 9.38 -7.91
C VAL A 97 -4.42 9.08 -6.41
N LEU A 98 -4.77 7.86 -6.06
CA LEU A 98 -4.73 7.40 -4.68
C LEU A 98 -3.48 6.57 -4.43
N ARG A 99 -2.68 6.94 -3.42
CA ARG A 99 -1.49 6.21 -2.96
C ARG A 99 -1.72 5.59 -1.57
N PRO A 100 -2.62 4.60 -1.46
CA PRO A 100 -2.92 4.01 -0.16
C PRO A 100 -1.73 3.25 0.41
N PRO A 101 -1.59 3.23 1.77
CA PRO A 101 -0.71 2.31 2.46
C PRO A 101 -1.27 0.89 2.43
N MET A 102 -0.76 0.00 3.30
CA MET A 102 -1.28 -1.36 3.41
C MET A 102 -2.78 -1.34 3.73
N ILE A 103 -3.58 -1.86 2.79
CA ILE A 103 -5.03 -2.01 2.97
C ILE A 103 -5.28 -3.32 3.72
N TYR A 104 -6.17 -3.27 4.72
CA TYR A 104 -6.58 -4.44 5.50
C TYR A 104 -8.10 -4.53 5.63
N GLY A 105 -8.58 -5.73 5.88
CA GLY A 105 -10.00 -6.03 6.04
C GLY A 105 -10.34 -7.43 5.59
N LYS A 106 -11.63 -7.74 5.51
CA LYS A 106 -12.11 -9.05 5.03
C LYS A 106 -11.66 -9.27 3.57
N GLY A 107 -11.02 -10.40 3.30
CA GLY A 107 -10.56 -10.75 1.95
C GLY A 107 -9.24 -10.07 1.52
N SER A 108 -8.59 -9.28 2.39
CA SER A 108 -7.30 -8.68 2.06
C SER A 108 -6.24 -9.73 1.76
N LYS A 109 -5.33 -9.39 0.84
CA LYS A 109 -4.17 -10.21 0.47
C LYS A 109 -2.90 -9.64 1.12
N GLY A 110 -1.77 -10.31 0.95
CA GLY A 110 -0.47 -9.83 1.44
C GLY A 110 -0.19 -10.19 2.91
N ASN A 111 0.44 -9.29 3.65
CA ASN A 111 0.95 -9.58 4.99
C ASN A 111 -0.13 -9.66 6.08
N TYR A 112 -1.27 -9.01 5.90
CA TYR A 112 -2.34 -9.02 6.90
C TYR A 112 -2.86 -10.44 7.22
N PRO A 113 -3.19 -11.33 6.26
CA PRO A 113 -3.57 -12.70 6.54
C PRO A 113 -2.52 -13.50 7.31
N ILE A 114 -1.23 -13.25 7.06
CA ILE A 114 -0.13 -13.91 7.78
C ILE A 114 -0.16 -13.48 9.25
N LEU A 115 -0.25 -12.17 9.51
CA LEU A 115 -0.35 -11.64 10.86
C LEU A 115 -1.60 -12.14 11.58
N ALA A 116 -2.73 -12.23 10.88
CA ALA A 116 -3.98 -12.77 11.41
C ALA A 116 -3.83 -14.25 11.81
N LYS A 117 -3.14 -15.05 10.98
CA LYS A 117 -2.85 -16.46 11.28
C LYS A 117 -1.94 -16.60 12.50
N LEU A 118 -0.91 -15.76 12.61
CA LEU A 118 -0.01 -15.74 13.76
C LEU A 118 -0.75 -15.33 15.05
N ALA A 119 -1.57 -14.28 14.99
CA ALA A 119 -2.38 -13.81 16.12
C ALA A 119 -3.35 -14.89 16.66
N LYS A 120 -3.86 -15.75 15.78
CA LYS A 120 -4.76 -16.86 16.14
C LYS A 120 -4.03 -18.08 16.71
N LYS A 121 -2.75 -18.28 16.37
CA LYS A 121 -2.02 -19.51 16.71
C LYS A 121 -1.04 -19.33 17.86
N LEU A 122 -0.37 -18.18 17.93
CA LEU A 122 0.71 -17.98 18.88
C LEU A 122 0.20 -17.52 20.26
N PRO A 123 0.76 -18.05 21.35
CA PRO A 123 0.49 -17.54 22.70
C PRO A 123 1.31 -16.28 23.02
N LEU A 124 2.43 -16.08 22.32
CA LEU A 124 3.38 -14.99 22.52
C LEU A 124 3.69 -14.34 21.18
N PHE A 125 3.92 -13.01 21.20
CA PHE A 125 4.39 -12.27 20.03
C PHE A 125 5.45 -11.24 20.46
N PRO A 126 6.48 -11.02 19.64
CA PRO A 126 7.50 -10.01 19.94
C PRO A 126 6.91 -8.60 20.00
N LYS A 127 7.38 -7.79 20.95
CA LYS A 127 7.04 -6.37 21.00
C LYS A 127 7.89 -5.60 20.01
N VAL A 128 7.35 -5.36 18.80
CA VAL A 128 8.01 -4.60 17.72
C VAL A 128 7.75 -3.11 17.92
N LYS A 129 8.81 -2.31 17.80
CA LYS A 129 8.73 -0.85 17.81
C LYS A 129 8.82 -0.35 16.35
N ASN A 130 7.77 -0.53 15.60
CA ASN A 130 7.61 0.10 14.29
C ASN A 130 6.33 0.92 14.30
N GLU A 131 6.27 1.92 13.46
CA GLU A 131 5.05 2.69 13.19
C GLU A 131 4.78 2.63 11.70
N ARG A 132 3.53 2.44 11.35
CA ARG A 132 3.10 2.47 9.95
C ARG A 132 1.67 2.96 9.82
N SER A 133 1.42 3.66 8.74
CA SER A 133 0.06 3.95 8.31
C SER A 133 -0.59 2.69 7.73
N MET A 134 -1.89 2.59 7.87
CA MET A 134 -2.72 1.55 7.29
C MET A 134 -4.07 2.13 6.89
N LEU A 135 -4.77 1.44 6.01
CA LEU A 135 -6.09 1.84 5.58
C LEU A 135 -7.06 0.66 5.70
N TYR A 136 -8.16 0.85 6.43
CA TYR A 136 -9.24 -0.12 6.47
C TYR A 136 -10.03 -0.08 5.16
N ILE A 137 -10.39 -1.24 4.64
CA ILE A 137 -11.02 -1.32 3.30
C ILE A 137 -12.32 -0.51 3.22
N GLU A 138 -13.13 -0.49 4.28
CA GLU A 138 -14.38 0.30 4.27
C GLU A 138 -14.08 1.81 4.29
N ASN A 139 -13.03 2.26 4.98
CA ASN A 139 -12.59 3.65 4.93
C ASN A 139 -12.10 4.04 3.52
N LEU A 140 -11.46 3.11 2.80
CA LEU A 140 -11.11 3.35 1.39
C LEU A 140 -12.37 3.46 0.53
N CYS A 141 -13.35 2.58 0.72
CA CYS A 141 -14.61 2.65 -0.01
C CYS A 141 -15.33 3.96 0.28
N GLU A 142 -15.40 4.39 1.53
CA GLU A 142 -15.97 5.69 1.90
C GLU A 142 -15.22 6.86 1.26
N CYS A 143 -13.89 6.83 1.28
CA CYS A 143 -13.06 7.83 0.61
C CYS A 143 -13.38 7.92 -0.90
N LEU A 144 -13.52 6.78 -1.57
CA LEU A 144 -13.91 6.75 -2.99
C LEU A 144 -15.32 7.30 -3.20
N CYS A 145 -16.29 6.97 -2.34
CA CYS A 145 -17.63 7.54 -2.41
C CYS A 145 -17.60 9.07 -2.23
N GLN A 146 -16.81 9.57 -1.28
CA GLN A 146 -16.68 11.01 -1.06
C GLN A 146 -16.05 11.72 -2.26
N ILE A 147 -15.01 11.15 -2.87
CA ILE A 147 -14.40 11.70 -4.08
C ILE A 147 -15.43 11.81 -5.20
N MET A 148 -16.20 10.74 -5.46
CA MET A 148 -17.24 10.73 -6.51
C MET A 148 -18.40 11.69 -6.26
N LEU A 149 -18.59 12.16 -5.02
CA LEU A 149 -19.63 13.13 -4.65
C LEU A 149 -19.16 14.59 -4.72
N VAL A 150 -17.86 14.82 -4.85
CA VAL A 150 -17.31 16.17 -5.02
C VAL A 150 -17.73 16.71 -6.37
N LYS A 151 -18.41 17.85 -6.38
CA LYS A 151 -18.95 18.43 -7.62
C LYS A 151 -17.91 19.17 -8.46
N GLU A 152 -16.91 19.73 -7.80
CA GLU A 152 -15.89 20.54 -8.45
C GLU A 152 -14.50 20.14 -7.93
N ILE A 153 -13.62 19.75 -8.82
CA ILE A 153 -12.21 19.47 -8.54
C ILE A 153 -11.42 20.59 -9.18
N GLU A 154 -10.85 21.45 -8.33
CA GLU A 154 -10.13 22.65 -8.77
C GLU A 154 -8.86 22.31 -9.57
N GLN A 155 -8.14 21.27 -9.16
CA GLN A 155 -6.90 20.85 -9.81
C GLN A 155 -7.17 19.80 -10.89
N ASP A 156 -6.47 19.89 -12.01
CA ASP A 156 -6.58 18.91 -13.10
C ASP A 156 -6.10 17.54 -12.66
N ALA A 157 -4.99 17.49 -11.89
CA ALA A 157 -4.48 16.25 -11.30
C ALA A 157 -4.23 16.41 -9.80
N THR A 158 -4.80 15.51 -9.00
CA THR A 158 -4.68 15.49 -7.53
C THR A 158 -4.11 14.16 -7.06
N VAL A 159 -3.17 14.22 -6.10
CA VAL A 159 -2.63 13.02 -5.44
C VAL A 159 -3.09 12.98 -3.99
N LEU A 160 -3.76 11.91 -3.59
CA LEU A 160 -4.24 11.68 -2.24
C LEU A 160 -3.56 10.46 -1.60
N ILE A 161 -3.25 10.55 -0.32
CA ILE A 161 -2.68 9.47 0.48
C ILE A 161 -3.68 9.11 1.59
N PRO A 162 -4.75 8.35 1.25
CA PRO A 162 -5.76 7.98 2.24
C PRO A 162 -5.17 7.01 3.27
N GLN A 163 -5.42 7.28 4.54
CA GLN A 163 -4.99 6.44 5.66
C GLN A 163 -5.94 6.56 6.84
N ASN A 164 -5.87 5.61 7.76
CA ASN A 164 -6.59 5.74 9.03
C ASN A 164 -6.00 6.89 9.86
N ALA A 165 -6.81 7.51 10.71
CA ALA A 165 -6.38 8.60 11.59
C ALA A 165 -5.25 8.20 12.56
N GLU A 166 -5.23 6.94 13.01
CA GLU A 166 -4.22 6.43 13.92
C GLU A 166 -3.15 5.59 13.20
N TRP A 167 -1.90 5.87 13.51
CA TRP A 167 -0.81 4.96 13.16
C TRP A 167 -0.84 3.72 14.05
N THR A 168 -0.39 2.63 13.49
CA THR A 168 -0.31 1.36 14.21
C THR A 168 1.10 0.78 14.17
N ASN A 169 1.30 -0.29 14.93
CA ASN A 169 2.50 -1.12 14.82
C ASN A 169 2.10 -2.59 14.72
N THR A 170 3.03 -3.42 14.26
CA THR A 170 2.78 -4.84 14.04
C THR A 170 2.29 -5.54 15.31
N SER A 171 2.87 -5.22 16.48
CA SER A 171 2.45 -5.82 17.76
C SER A 171 1.04 -5.39 18.17
N LYS A 172 0.70 -4.10 18.05
CA LYS A 172 -0.64 -3.57 18.34
C LYS A 172 -1.69 -4.25 17.44
N MET A 173 -1.35 -4.43 16.16
CA MET A 173 -2.24 -5.08 15.20
C MET A 173 -2.46 -6.57 15.54
N VAL A 174 -1.39 -7.33 15.79
CA VAL A 174 -1.48 -8.74 16.19
C VAL A 174 -2.26 -8.90 17.49
N LYS A 175 -2.06 -8.00 18.46
CA LYS A 175 -2.81 -7.99 19.71
C LYS A 175 -4.30 -7.77 19.47
N LYS A 176 -4.67 -6.72 18.72
CA LYS A 176 -6.08 -6.43 18.39
C LYS A 176 -6.75 -7.58 17.62
N ILE A 177 -6.05 -8.22 16.68
CA ILE A 177 -6.57 -9.39 15.96
C ILE A 177 -6.80 -10.56 16.92
N SER A 178 -5.88 -10.82 17.85
CA SER A 178 -6.00 -11.86 18.85
C SER A 178 -7.23 -11.63 19.75
N GLU A 179 -7.37 -10.42 20.28
CA GLU A 179 -8.50 -10.00 21.12
C GLU A 179 -9.85 -10.14 20.42
N ALA A 180 -9.93 -9.71 19.14
CA ALA A 180 -11.12 -9.86 18.31
C ALA A 180 -11.51 -11.34 18.04
N ASN A 181 -10.57 -12.28 18.24
CA ASN A 181 -10.82 -13.72 18.14
C ASN A 181 -10.97 -14.39 19.54
N GLY A 182 -11.25 -13.61 20.58
CA GLY A 182 -11.45 -14.11 21.94
C GLY A 182 -10.19 -14.68 22.60
N ARG A 183 -8.98 -14.28 22.15
CA ARG A 183 -7.70 -14.76 22.64
C ARG A 183 -6.88 -13.62 23.23
N ASN A 184 -6.01 -13.96 24.17
CA ASN A 184 -5.06 -13.02 24.72
C ASN A 184 -3.63 -13.48 24.37
N ILE A 185 -2.91 -12.68 23.59
CA ILE A 185 -1.54 -12.93 23.19
C ILE A 185 -0.59 -12.04 23.99
N ALA A 186 0.43 -12.62 24.59
CA ALA A 186 1.40 -11.88 25.38
C ALA A 186 2.45 -11.20 24.48
N MET A 187 2.71 -9.91 24.73
CA MET A 187 3.72 -9.14 24.00
C MET A 187 5.05 -9.14 24.75
N VAL A 188 6.07 -9.81 24.20
CA VAL A 188 7.35 -10.07 24.88
C VAL A 188 8.48 -9.23 24.28
N LYS A 189 9.11 -8.38 25.12
CA LYS A 189 10.26 -7.56 24.67
C LYS A 189 11.51 -8.40 24.39
N ALA A 190 11.76 -9.45 25.19
CA ALA A 190 12.94 -10.30 25.10
C ALA A 190 13.03 -11.13 23.80
N MET A 191 11.94 -11.25 23.03
CA MET A 191 11.96 -11.96 21.73
C MET A 191 12.50 -11.13 20.57
N TRP A 192 12.89 -9.89 20.82
CA TRP A 192 13.42 -8.98 19.81
C TRP A 192 14.66 -9.52 19.08
N PRO A 193 15.70 -10.07 19.73
CA PRO A 193 16.87 -10.62 19.04
C PRO A 193 16.53 -11.74 18.06
N ILE A 194 15.50 -12.53 18.36
CA ILE A 194 15.02 -13.61 17.49
C ILE A 194 14.45 -13.04 16.18
N LEU A 195 13.72 -11.92 16.26
CA LEU A 195 13.21 -11.25 15.06
C LEU A 195 14.31 -10.62 14.20
N VAL A 196 15.33 -10.02 14.83
CA VAL A 196 16.48 -9.47 14.11
C VAL A 196 17.24 -10.57 13.37
N LEU A 197 17.40 -11.74 13.98
CA LEU A 197 17.98 -12.92 13.34
C LEU A 197 17.08 -13.46 12.22
N ALA A 198 15.77 -13.55 12.44
CA ALA A 198 14.80 -13.99 11.44
C ALA A 198 14.67 -13.00 10.27
N GLY A 199 14.80 -11.70 10.52
CA GLY A 199 14.78 -10.65 9.49
C GLY A 199 16.04 -10.64 8.58
N LYS A 200 17.13 -11.30 8.99
CA LYS A 200 18.31 -11.53 8.16
C LYS A 200 18.18 -12.73 7.22
N VAL A 201 17.15 -13.56 7.41
CA VAL A 201 16.83 -14.69 6.51
C VAL A 201 16.01 -14.13 5.33
N PRO A 202 16.47 -14.27 4.08
CA PRO A 202 15.72 -13.83 2.92
C PRO A 202 14.36 -14.52 2.87
N GLY A 203 13.27 -13.76 2.79
CA GLY A 203 11.91 -14.32 2.68
C GLY A 203 10.81 -13.45 3.28
N LYS A 204 9.60 -14.00 3.32
CA LYS A 204 8.36 -13.31 3.76
C LYS A 204 8.38 -12.73 5.19
N ILE A 205 9.36 -13.07 6.01
CA ILE A 205 9.47 -12.58 7.40
C ILE A 205 10.19 -11.22 7.46
N SER A 206 11.03 -10.91 6.49
CA SER A 206 11.77 -9.63 6.46
C SER A 206 10.87 -8.42 6.17
N SER A 207 9.68 -8.63 5.62
CA SER A 207 8.72 -7.59 5.26
C SER A 207 7.59 -7.39 6.29
N LEU A 208 7.58 -8.17 7.39
CA LEU A 208 6.63 -8.07 8.51
C LEU A 208 7.08 -7.04 9.53
#